data_4bd992f215caa584820adf9405dca866
#
_entry.id   4bd992f215caa584820adf9405dca866
#
_cell.length_a   1.000
_cell.length_b   1.000
_cell.length_c   1.000
_cell.angle_alpha   90.00
_cell.angle_beta   90.00
_cell.angle_gamma   90.00
#
_symmetry.space_group_name_H-M   'P 1'
#
loop_
_entity.id
_entity.type
_entity.pdbx_description
1 polymer ?
#
loop_
_entity_poly.entity_id
_entity_poly.type
_entity_poly.pdbx_seq_one_letter_code
_entity_poly.pdbx_strand_id
1 'polypeptide(L)'
;MSTVKLTVNGKAVAVDVEDRTLLVQLLRDTLNLTGTHVGCDTSQCGACVVHVDGKAVKSCTMLAGQADGANVTTIEGIAKGDELHPMQAAFRDNHGLQCGYCTPGMIMSAIDIVHRHGGQLDEATVRHELEGNICRCTGYQNIVKSVLDAASKMKMAEAAE
;
A
#
# COMPACT_ATOMS: atom_id res chain seq x y z
N MET A 1 10.16 8.73 -25.09
CA MET A 1 10.83 8.08 -23.93
C MET A 1 11.37 9.18 -23.05
N SER A 2 11.02 9.12 -21.77
CA SER A 2 11.45 10.10 -20.76
C SER A 2 12.22 9.40 -19.64
N THR A 3 13.26 10.05 -19.14
CA THR A 3 13.96 9.57 -17.95
C THR A 3 13.18 9.99 -16.71
N VAL A 4 12.73 9.02 -15.93
CA VAL A 4 12.05 9.24 -14.66
C VAL A 4 13.02 8.99 -13.52
N LYS A 5 13.12 9.96 -12.61
CA LYS A 5 14.00 9.92 -11.42
C LYS A 5 13.11 9.98 -10.18
N LEU A 6 13.15 8.96 -9.36
CA LEU A 6 12.35 8.87 -8.14
C LEU A 6 13.09 8.09 -7.07
N THR A 7 12.61 8.13 -5.84
CA THR A 7 13.11 7.27 -4.76
C THR A 7 12.10 6.15 -4.54
N VAL A 8 12.53 4.89 -4.61
CA VAL A 8 11.66 3.73 -4.35
C VAL A 8 12.21 2.95 -3.16
N ASN A 9 11.41 2.81 -2.12
CA ASN A 9 11.78 2.12 -0.88
C ASN A 9 13.15 2.61 -0.33
N GLY A 10 13.35 3.94 -0.35
CA GLY A 10 14.58 4.57 0.13
C GLY A 10 15.78 4.51 -0.84
N LYS A 11 15.63 3.94 -2.03
CA LYS A 11 16.69 3.85 -3.04
C LYS A 11 16.40 4.78 -4.20
N ALA A 12 17.38 5.63 -4.57
CA ALA A 12 17.29 6.47 -5.75
C ALA A 12 17.31 5.61 -7.02
N VAL A 13 16.38 5.88 -7.93
CA VAL A 13 16.19 5.17 -9.20
C VAL A 13 16.14 6.20 -10.32
N ALA A 14 16.81 5.91 -11.44
CA ALA A 14 16.70 6.67 -12.68
C ALA A 14 16.54 5.68 -13.83
N VAL A 15 15.40 5.73 -14.53
CA VAL A 15 15.06 4.78 -15.60
C VAL A 15 14.43 5.49 -16.79
N ASP A 16 14.74 5.01 -17.97
CA ASP A 16 14.09 5.46 -19.20
C ASP A 16 12.84 4.62 -19.45
N VAL A 17 11.72 5.28 -19.58
CA VAL A 17 10.41 4.64 -19.82
C VAL A 17 9.68 5.28 -20.99
N GLU A 18 8.75 4.55 -21.60
CA GLU A 18 7.79 5.17 -22.52
C GLU A 18 6.87 6.12 -21.74
N ASP A 19 6.48 7.25 -22.35
CA ASP A 19 5.68 8.29 -21.67
C ASP A 19 4.31 7.80 -21.18
N ARG A 20 3.81 6.72 -21.79
CA ARG A 20 2.57 6.04 -21.37
C ARG A 20 2.72 4.97 -20.29
N THR A 21 3.94 4.71 -19.82
CA THR A 21 4.20 3.68 -18.80
C THR A 21 3.50 4.05 -17.50
N LEU A 22 2.71 3.11 -16.96
CA LEU A 22 2.07 3.27 -15.66
C LEU A 22 3.05 3.03 -14.53
N LEU A 23 2.83 3.68 -13.39
CA LEU A 23 3.68 3.50 -12.21
C LEU A 23 3.76 2.03 -11.79
N VAL A 24 2.64 1.29 -11.84
CA VAL A 24 2.63 -0.15 -11.52
C VAL A 24 3.50 -0.97 -12.46
N GLN A 25 3.57 -0.61 -13.75
CA GLN A 25 4.43 -1.29 -14.73
C GLN A 25 5.90 -1.00 -14.45
N LEU A 26 6.25 0.27 -14.14
CA LEU A 26 7.60 0.63 -13.71
C LEU A 26 8.02 -0.19 -12.48
N LEU A 27 7.18 -0.28 -11.47
CA LEU A 27 7.48 -1.03 -10.24
C LEU A 27 7.66 -2.52 -10.51
N ARG A 28 6.70 -3.15 -11.20
CA ARG A 28 6.68 -4.60 -11.40
C ARG A 28 7.64 -5.10 -12.46
N ASP A 29 7.61 -4.43 -13.64
CA ASP A 29 8.25 -4.97 -14.85
C ASP A 29 9.68 -4.44 -15.01
N THR A 30 9.95 -3.20 -14.57
CA THR A 30 11.28 -2.60 -14.67
C THR A 30 12.10 -2.80 -13.39
N LEU A 31 11.50 -2.57 -12.22
CA LEU A 31 12.19 -2.66 -10.93
C LEU A 31 12.05 -4.03 -10.25
N ASN A 32 11.28 -4.96 -10.83
CA ASN A 32 11.00 -6.30 -10.29
C ASN A 32 10.40 -6.28 -8.86
N LEU A 33 9.69 -5.21 -8.48
CA LEU A 33 8.96 -5.10 -7.22
C LEU A 33 7.55 -5.67 -7.42
N THR A 34 7.43 -6.99 -7.38
CA THR A 34 6.21 -7.72 -7.74
C THR A 34 5.17 -7.81 -6.62
N GLY A 35 5.47 -7.32 -5.42
CA GLY A 35 4.55 -7.30 -4.29
C GLY A 35 3.34 -6.37 -4.50
N THR A 36 3.45 -5.37 -5.37
CA THR A 36 2.31 -4.58 -5.83
C THR A 36 1.55 -5.35 -6.89
N HIS A 37 0.29 -5.72 -6.64
CA HIS A 37 -0.50 -6.57 -7.54
C HIS A 37 -1.40 -5.74 -8.47
N VAL A 38 -1.87 -6.37 -9.56
CA VAL A 38 -2.86 -5.79 -10.49
C VAL A 38 -4.04 -6.75 -10.59
N GLY A 39 -5.19 -6.35 -10.05
CA GLY A 39 -6.40 -7.19 -10.01
C GLY A 39 -7.53 -6.70 -10.91
N CYS A 40 -7.38 -5.57 -11.59
CA CYS A 40 -8.36 -5.01 -12.54
C CYS A 40 -7.68 -4.05 -13.52
N ASP A 41 -8.43 -3.62 -14.53
CA ASP A 41 -8.08 -2.57 -15.49
C ASP A 41 -8.96 -1.31 -15.37
N THR A 42 -9.80 -1.25 -14.33
CA THR A 42 -10.84 -0.23 -14.13
C THR A 42 -10.62 0.63 -12.88
N SER A 43 -9.46 0.52 -12.23
CA SER A 43 -9.11 1.28 -11.01
C SER A 43 -9.97 0.99 -9.77
N GLN A 44 -10.73 -0.12 -9.77
CA GLN A 44 -11.69 -0.45 -8.71
C GLN A 44 -11.08 -1.25 -7.57
N CYS A 45 -10.20 -2.23 -7.88
CA CYS A 45 -9.88 -3.30 -6.92
C CYS A 45 -8.93 -2.90 -5.77
N GLY A 46 -8.11 -1.85 -5.92
CA GLY A 46 -7.17 -1.41 -4.89
C GLY A 46 -5.94 -2.30 -4.67
N ALA A 47 -5.77 -3.40 -5.43
CA ALA A 47 -4.61 -4.30 -5.28
C ALA A 47 -3.27 -3.63 -5.61
N CYS A 48 -3.29 -2.57 -6.41
CA CYS A 48 -2.12 -1.83 -6.86
C CYS A 48 -1.74 -0.62 -5.99
N VAL A 49 -2.35 -0.46 -4.83
CA VAL A 49 -2.09 0.68 -3.96
C VAL A 49 -0.65 0.67 -3.45
N VAL A 50 0.02 1.80 -3.61
CA VAL A 50 1.34 2.13 -3.07
C VAL A 50 1.27 3.49 -2.39
N HIS A 51 2.30 3.89 -1.65
CA HIS A 51 2.40 5.28 -1.18
C HIS A 51 3.27 6.10 -2.13
N VAL A 52 2.79 7.29 -2.49
CA VAL A 52 3.54 8.33 -3.19
C VAL A 52 3.56 9.54 -2.28
N ASP A 53 4.74 9.94 -1.83
CA ASP A 53 4.93 11.02 -0.84
C ASP A 53 4.06 10.83 0.42
N GLY A 54 3.99 9.58 0.90
CA GLY A 54 3.24 9.20 2.09
C GLY A 54 1.72 9.03 1.93
N LYS A 55 1.16 9.20 0.73
CA LYS A 55 -0.28 9.08 0.45
C LYS A 55 -0.58 7.83 -0.37
N ALA A 56 -1.66 7.13 -0.04
CA ALA A 56 -2.12 5.96 -0.78
C ALA A 56 -2.60 6.37 -2.19
N VAL A 57 -2.01 5.75 -3.20
CA VAL A 57 -2.30 5.99 -4.62
C VAL A 57 -2.47 4.66 -5.35
N LYS A 58 -3.46 4.57 -6.25
CA LYS A 58 -3.60 3.43 -7.15
C LYS A 58 -2.59 3.55 -8.30
N SER A 59 -1.48 2.84 -8.22
CA SER A 59 -0.39 2.93 -9.20
C SER A 59 -0.76 2.52 -10.63
N CYS A 60 -1.89 1.81 -10.81
CA CYS A 60 -2.41 1.46 -12.13
C CYS A 60 -3.10 2.61 -12.87
N THR A 61 -3.29 3.77 -12.23
CA THR A 61 -3.90 4.98 -12.83
C THR A 61 -2.96 6.17 -12.87
N MET A 62 -1.74 6.01 -12.39
CA MET A 62 -0.71 7.04 -12.39
C MET A 62 0.34 6.71 -13.44
N LEU A 63 0.71 7.67 -14.28
CA LEU A 63 1.84 7.52 -15.19
C LEU A 63 3.15 7.57 -14.38
N ALA A 64 4.15 6.80 -14.80
CA ALA A 64 5.47 6.80 -14.17
C ALA A 64 6.09 8.21 -14.18
N GLY A 65 5.93 8.97 -15.25
CA GLY A 65 6.40 10.35 -15.35
C GLY A 65 5.75 11.33 -14.35
N GLN A 66 4.54 11.03 -13.84
CA GLN A 66 3.91 11.84 -12.80
C GLN A 66 4.55 11.61 -11.41
N ALA A 67 5.29 10.52 -11.24
CA ALA A 67 6.04 10.21 -10.02
C ALA A 67 7.50 10.70 -10.07
N ASP A 68 7.88 11.49 -11.10
CA ASP A 68 9.23 12.06 -11.17
C ASP A 68 9.51 12.96 -9.95
N GLY A 69 10.64 12.73 -9.30
CA GLY A 69 11.03 13.40 -8.05
C GLY A 69 10.34 12.89 -6.77
N ALA A 70 9.36 12.00 -6.86
CA ALA A 70 8.59 11.54 -5.71
C ALA A 70 9.29 10.42 -4.91
N ASN A 71 8.85 10.24 -3.66
CA ASN A 71 9.16 9.08 -2.83
C ASN A 71 8.04 8.04 -2.95
N VAL A 72 8.34 6.89 -3.53
CA VAL A 72 7.40 5.78 -3.66
C VAL A 72 7.74 4.69 -2.66
N THR A 73 6.76 4.29 -1.86
CA THR A 73 6.90 3.15 -0.94
C THR A 73 5.93 2.06 -1.36
N THR A 74 6.46 0.86 -1.59
CA THR A 74 5.70 -0.35 -1.87
C THR A 74 5.65 -1.25 -0.65
N ILE A 75 4.89 -2.36 -0.73
CA ILE A 75 4.78 -3.32 0.37
C ILE A 75 6.14 -3.90 0.79
N GLU A 76 7.09 -4.01 -0.14
CA GLU A 76 8.45 -4.49 0.12
C GLU A 76 9.28 -3.50 0.96
N GLY A 77 8.87 -2.23 1.00
CA GLY A 77 9.63 -1.17 1.69
C GLY A 77 9.13 -0.83 3.09
N ILE A 78 8.05 -1.44 3.59
CA ILE A 78 7.49 -1.06 4.90
C ILE A 78 8.04 -1.89 6.09
N ALA A 79 8.56 -3.08 5.84
CA ALA A 79 9.26 -3.88 6.85
C ALA A 79 10.71 -3.41 7.02
N LYS A 80 11.26 -3.55 8.22
CA LYS A 80 12.68 -3.24 8.53
C LYS A 80 13.44 -4.54 8.77
N GLY A 81 14.06 -5.09 7.74
CA GLY A 81 14.68 -6.42 7.79
C GLY A 81 13.64 -7.48 8.12
N ASP A 82 13.85 -8.24 9.19
CA ASP A 82 12.91 -9.29 9.64
C ASP A 82 11.76 -8.75 10.52
N GLU A 83 11.78 -7.45 10.84
CA GLU A 83 10.74 -6.82 11.64
C GLU A 83 9.60 -6.34 10.76
N LEU A 84 8.43 -6.97 10.91
CA LEU A 84 7.23 -6.60 10.19
C LEU A 84 6.70 -5.24 10.67
N HIS A 85 6.19 -4.45 9.74
CA HIS A 85 5.40 -3.27 10.10
C HIS A 85 4.19 -3.68 10.96
N PRO A 86 3.75 -2.88 11.96
CA PRO A 86 2.62 -3.22 12.83
C PRO A 86 1.36 -3.66 12.07
N MET A 87 1.06 -3.05 10.92
CA MET A 87 -0.05 -3.44 10.06
C MET A 87 0.14 -4.85 9.47
N GLN A 88 1.35 -5.19 9.00
CA GLN A 88 1.65 -6.54 8.48
C GLN A 88 1.51 -7.59 9.59
N ALA A 89 2.04 -7.31 10.78
CA ALA A 89 1.92 -8.19 11.93
C ALA A 89 0.46 -8.40 12.33
N ALA A 90 -0.35 -7.34 12.38
CA ALA A 90 -1.77 -7.44 12.70
C ALA A 90 -2.56 -8.27 11.68
N PHE A 91 -2.27 -8.13 10.38
CA PHE A 91 -2.90 -8.96 9.34
C PHE A 91 -2.54 -10.44 9.49
N ARG A 92 -1.29 -10.77 9.85
CA ARG A 92 -0.86 -12.13 10.14
C ARG A 92 -1.58 -12.67 11.38
N ASP A 93 -1.53 -11.94 12.49
CA ASP A 93 -1.97 -12.39 13.82
C ASP A 93 -3.50 -12.52 13.93
N ASN A 94 -4.24 -11.66 13.22
CA ASN A 94 -5.70 -11.68 13.17
C ASN A 94 -6.26 -12.44 11.96
N HIS A 95 -5.42 -13.11 11.17
CA HIS A 95 -5.82 -13.81 9.96
C HIS A 95 -6.57 -12.90 8.96
N GLY A 96 -6.09 -11.68 8.75
CA GLY A 96 -6.63 -10.68 7.84
C GLY A 96 -6.45 -11.02 6.36
N LEU A 97 -6.01 -12.22 6.03
CA LEU A 97 -5.76 -12.69 4.67
C LEU A 97 -6.10 -14.18 4.52
N GLN A 98 -6.41 -14.59 3.29
CA GLN A 98 -6.51 -16.00 2.89
C GLN A 98 -5.60 -16.23 1.67
N CYS A 99 -6.04 -15.94 0.43
CA CYS A 99 -5.18 -16.09 -0.74
C CYS A 99 -3.99 -15.12 -0.79
N GLY A 100 -4.06 -14.00 -0.09
CA GLY A 100 -3.01 -12.99 -0.02
C GLY A 100 -2.96 -11.99 -1.17
N TYR A 101 -3.78 -12.16 -2.22
CA TYR A 101 -3.68 -11.34 -3.41
C TYR A 101 -4.02 -9.85 -3.16
N CYS A 102 -5.07 -9.56 -2.40
CA CYS A 102 -5.44 -8.20 -2.03
C CYS A 102 -4.56 -7.59 -0.93
N THR A 103 -3.81 -8.41 -0.22
CA THR A 103 -3.17 -8.05 1.05
C THR A 103 -2.17 -6.90 0.92
N PRO A 104 -1.27 -6.84 -0.06
CA PRO A 104 -0.36 -5.70 -0.19
C PRO A 104 -1.09 -4.36 -0.34
N GLY A 105 -2.02 -4.27 -1.28
CA GLY A 105 -2.80 -3.05 -1.50
C GLY A 105 -3.68 -2.70 -0.30
N MET A 106 -4.26 -3.70 0.36
CA MET A 106 -5.08 -3.52 1.56
C MET A 106 -4.26 -2.95 2.72
N ILE A 107 -3.05 -3.47 2.94
CA ILE A 107 -2.12 -2.97 3.98
C ILE A 107 -1.70 -1.54 3.69
N MET A 108 -1.31 -1.21 2.45
CA MET A 108 -0.91 0.14 2.08
C MET A 108 -2.06 1.13 2.26
N SER A 109 -3.29 0.78 1.87
CA SER A 109 -4.48 1.60 2.12
C SER A 109 -4.75 1.76 3.62
N ALA A 110 -4.65 0.68 4.40
CA ALA A 110 -4.92 0.71 5.83
C ALA A 110 -3.93 1.60 6.60
N ILE A 111 -2.66 1.61 6.23
CA ILE A 111 -1.66 2.50 6.84
C ILE A 111 -2.02 3.97 6.60
N ASP A 112 -2.39 4.34 5.37
CA ASP A 112 -2.83 5.69 5.03
C ASP A 112 -4.11 6.10 5.80
N ILE A 113 -5.07 5.17 5.94
CA ILE A 113 -6.29 5.38 6.74
C ILE A 113 -5.93 5.70 8.19
N VAL A 114 -5.05 4.91 8.80
CA VAL A 114 -4.62 5.13 10.20
C VAL A 114 -3.95 6.50 10.36
N HIS A 115 -3.06 6.89 9.45
CA HIS A 115 -2.40 8.19 9.49
C HIS A 115 -3.39 9.35 9.33
N ARG A 116 -4.33 9.26 8.38
CA ARG A 116 -5.33 10.32 8.15
C ARG A 116 -6.27 10.52 9.34
N HIS A 117 -6.60 9.48 10.06
CA HIS A 117 -7.50 9.51 11.22
C HIS A 117 -6.79 9.64 12.57
N GLY A 118 -5.45 9.78 12.59
CA GLY A 118 -4.67 9.90 13.82
C GLY A 118 -4.86 8.73 14.79
N GLY A 119 -5.11 7.53 14.27
CA GLY A 119 -5.36 6.33 15.04
C GLY A 119 -6.72 6.29 15.77
N GLN A 120 -7.61 7.23 15.53
CA GLN A 120 -8.98 7.24 16.07
C GLN A 120 -9.95 6.63 15.06
N LEU A 121 -10.06 5.30 15.10
CA LEU A 121 -10.84 4.53 14.15
C LEU A 121 -11.85 3.63 14.90
N ASP A 122 -13.05 3.56 14.37
CA ASP A 122 -14.04 2.56 14.70
C ASP A 122 -14.27 1.61 13.52
N GLU A 123 -15.00 0.54 13.76
CA GLU A 123 -15.29 -0.47 12.74
C GLU A 123 -16.03 0.11 11.53
N ALA A 124 -16.98 1.01 11.75
CA ALA A 124 -17.78 1.61 10.68
C ALA A 124 -16.91 2.47 9.77
N THR A 125 -16.03 3.29 10.34
CA THR A 125 -15.07 4.11 9.61
C THR A 125 -14.11 3.25 8.80
N VAL A 126 -13.52 2.21 9.39
CA VAL A 126 -12.61 1.31 8.68
C VAL A 126 -13.31 0.64 7.50
N ARG A 127 -14.55 0.16 7.68
CA ARG A 127 -15.32 -0.45 6.59
C ARG A 127 -15.57 0.52 5.45
N HIS A 128 -15.97 1.73 5.75
CA HIS A 128 -16.20 2.78 4.75
C HIS A 128 -14.92 3.14 3.98
N GLU A 129 -13.84 3.37 4.68
CA GLU A 129 -12.56 3.75 4.10
C GLU A 129 -11.93 2.63 3.21
N LEU A 130 -12.25 1.37 3.48
CA LEU A 130 -11.79 0.23 2.68
C LEU A 130 -12.64 -0.08 1.45
N GLU A 131 -13.69 0.69 1.14
CA GLU A 131 -14.56 0.46 -0.03
C GLU A 131 -13.79 0.47 -1.36
N GLY A 132 -12.65 1.14 -1.43
CA GLY A 132 -11.75 1.14 -2.58
C GLY A 132 -10.85 -0.09 -2.72
N ASN A 133 -10.95 -1.09 -1.83
CA ASN A 133 -10.11 -2.29 -1.78
C ASN A 133 -10.96 -3.55 -1.77
N ILE A 134 -10.84 -4.40 -2.81
CA ILE A 134 -11.66 -5.60 -2.97
C ILE A 134 -10.93 -6.83 -2.43
N CYS A 135 -11.57 -7.55 -1.51
CA CYS A 135 -11.18 -8.88 -1.08
C CYS A 135 -12.30 -9.88 -1.36
N ARG A 136 -12.00 -10.95 -2.12
CA ARG A 136 -12.99 -11.99 -2.46
C ARG A 136 -13.06 -13.12 -1.45
N CYS A 137 -12.10 -13.23 -0.53
CA CYS A 137 -11.93 -14.39 0.34
C CYS A 137 -12.50 -14.22 1.74
N THR A 138 -12.21 -13.09 2.42
CA THR A 138 -12.31 -12.96 3.89
C THR A 138 -13.65 -12.45 4.39
N GLY A 139 -14.48 -11.85 3.55
CA GLY A 139 -15.69 -11.12 3.98
C GLY A 139 -15.35 -9.88 4.84
N TYR A 140 -14.11 -9.42 4.84
CA TYR A 140 -13.58 -8.21 5.53
C TYR A 140 -13.54 -8.27 7.05
N GLN A 141 -14.16 -9.22 7.71
CA GLN A 141 -14.25 -9.25 9.18
C GLN A 141 -12.87 -9.19 9.85
N ASN A 142 -11.98 -10.10 9.47
CA ASN A 142 -10.62 -10.15 10.02
C ASN A 142 -9.72 -9.02 9.50
N ILE A 143 -9.99 -8.50 8.30
CA ILE A 143 -9.28 -7.32 7.77
C ILE A 143 -9.56 -6.11 8.65
N VAL A 144 -10.84 -5.82 8.93
CA VAL A 144 -11.24 -4.70 9.79
C VAL A 144 -10.64 -4.84 11.19
N LYS A 145 -10.69 -6.05 11.77
CA LYS A 145 -10.06 -6.35 13.05
C LYS A 145 -8.55 -6.08 13.02
N SER A 146 -7.87 -6.49 11.95
CA SER A 146 -6.42 -6.25 11.77
C SER A 146 -6.08 -4.77 11.72
N VAL A 147 -6.88 -3.97 11.01
CA VAL A 147 -6.68 -2.52 10.91
C VAL A 147 -6.85 -1.84 12.27
N LEU A 148 -7.89 -2.19 13.03
CA LEU A 148 -8.13 -1.64 14.37
C LEU A 148 -7.02 -2.03 15.36
N ASP A 149 -6.56 -3.28 15.33
CA ASP A 149 -5.43 -3.75 16.15
C ASP A 149 -4.15 -2.99 15.80
N ALA A 150 -3.83 -2.87 14.51
CA ALA A 150 -2.65 -2.13 14.06
C ALA A 150 -2.73 -0.63 14.42
N ALA A 151 -3.89 0.00 14.27
CA ALA A 151 -4.08 1.41 14.61
C ALA A 151 -3.73 1.70 16.07
N SER A 152 -4.14 0.82 16.99
CA SER A 152 -3.79 0.95 18.41
C SER A 152 -2.28 0.86 18.66
N LYS A 153 -1.59 -0.05 17.98
CA LYS A 153 -0.13 -0.25 18.10
C LYS A 153 0.67 0.89 17.47
N MET A 154 0.24 1.39 16.31
CA MET A 154 0.88 2.52 15.63
C MET A 154 0.78 3.80 16.46
N LYS A 155 -0.38 4.09 17.04
CA LYS A 155 -0.58 5.22 17.95
C LYS A 155 0.31 5.16 19.19
N MET A 156 0.52 3.97 19.76
CA MET A 156 1.42 3.78 20.90
C MET A 156 2.87 4.03 20.52
N ALA A 157 3.30 3.66 19.31
CA ALA A 157 4.65 3.88 18.83
C ALA A 157 4.94 5.38 18.62
N GLU A 158 4.02 6.12 17.99
CA GLU A 158 4.14 7.57 17.79
C GLU A 158 4.16 8.36 19.11
N ALA A 159 3.48 7.87 20.16
CA ALA A 159 3.47 8.51 21.47
C ALA A 159 4.74 8.24 22.31
N ALA A 160 5.59 7.30 21.88
CA ALA A 160 6.83 6.91 22.56
C ALA A 160 8.10 7.58 21.99
N GLU A 161 7.98 8.32 20.87
CA GLU A 161 9.03 9.13 20.26
C GLU A 161 8.96 10.60 20.71
#